data_cdde71126f93ea558db73558018296c8
#
_entry.id   cdde71126f93ea558db73558018296c8
#
_cell.length_a   1.000
_cell.length_b   1.000
_cell.length_c   1.000
_cell.angle_alpha   90.00
_cell.angle_beta   90.00
_cell.angle_gamma   90.00
#
_symmetry.space_group_name_H-M   'P 1'
#
loop_
_entity.id
_entity.type
_entity.pdbx_description
1 polymer ?
#
loop_
_entity_poly.entity_id
_entity_poly.type
_entity_poly.pdbx_seq_one_letter_code
_entity_poly.pdbx_strand_id
1 'polypeptide(L)'
;VFPTAVRILVFILVFVPAAVLSANAMPRQQSVAASPETSLSGALSAACRQDHEAFANFLTSDNAAAYRKLPVPQRTALMKRFVLLEDPGRPLLSTSATGHPVVRCEAPGISTEMRFGESRLRENLAFIPMEIPLPGEPSRSITFGLVREGGNWKLLSVGLILLDIPSMEKQWEQADLDAREDDAIAALRTLATALESYRRTYGKLPDTLDPLGPAPQGGISPEAANLVDAELSTGKKAGYTIRYRIVPPSGNLTDEEANQTAKFELAATPVEYGKDGRRSFFLDSEGALRGADKQGAVATSTDPRIGSS
;
A
#
# COMPACT_ATOMS: atom_id res chain seq x y z
N VAL A 1 97.34 -43.09 20.15
CA VAL A 1 97.71 -41.69 20.32
C VAL A 1 97.06 -40.85 19.20
N PHE A 2 96.17 -40.06 19.55
CA PHE A 2 95.36 -39.21 18.61
C PHE A 2 96.03 -37.87 18.33
N PRO A 3 95.75 -37.28 17.16
CA PRO A 3 95.67 -35.84 17.13
C PRO A 3 94.29 -35.31 16.64
N THR A 4 93.91 -34.30 17.33
CA THR A 4 92.75 -33.44 17.21
C THR A 4 92.69 -32.73 15.88
N ALA A 5 91.56 -32.85 15.14
CA ALA A 5 91.25 -32.06 13.96
C ALA A 5 90.40 -30.78 14.36
N VAL A 6 91.03 -29.64 14.10
CA VAL A 6 90.45 -28.31 14.28
C VAL A 6 89.48 -28.06 13.08
N ARG A 7 88.17 -27.93 13.34
CA ARG A 7 87.18 -27.46 12.37
C ARG A 7 87.06 -25.93 12.41
N ILE A 8 87.51 -25.29 11.36
CA ILE A 8 87.30 -23.86 11.11
C ILE A 8 85.90 -23.67 10.58
N LEU A 9 85.05 -22.98 11.35
CA LEU A 9 83.72 -22.61 10.95
C LEU A 9 83.80 -21.26 10.24
N VAL A 10 83.63 -21.28 8.90
CA VAL A 10 83.52 -20.06 8.09
C VAL A 10 82.08 -19.54 8.18
N PHE A 11 81.83 -18.42 8.87
CA PHE A 11 80.57 -17.70 8.84
C PHE A 11 80.49 -16.92 7.54
N ILE A 12 79.62 -17.37 6.63
CA ILE A 12 79.23 -16.58 5.47
C ILE A 12 78.14 -15.63 5.93
N LEU A 13 78.44 -14.36 6.02
CA LEU A 13 77.50 -13.27 6.29
C LEU A 13 76.72 -12.99 4.99
N VAL A 14 75.52 -13.52 4.90
CA VAL A 14 74.60 -13.20 3.79
C VAL A 14 73.94 -11.83 4.08
N PHE A 15 74.41 -10.81 3.37
CA PHE A 15 73.77 -9.49 3.35
C PHE A 15 72.45 -9.58 2.54
N VAL A 16 71.31 -9.58 3.24
CA VAL A 16 69.97 -9.42 2.61
C VAL A 16 69.72 -7.91 2.51
N PRO A 17 69.58 -7.33 1.31
CA PRO A 17 69.18 -5.95 1.21
C PRO A 17 67.70 -5.85 1.64
N ALA A 18 67.41 -5.07 2.70
CA ALA A 18 66.06 -4.68 3.08
C ALA A 18 65.44 -3.83 1.97
N ALA A 19 64.62 -4.47 1.12
CA ALA A 19 63.76 -3.73 0.22
C ALA A 19 62.68 -2.98 1.06
N VAL A 20 62.86 -1.68 1.19
CA VAL A 20 61.86 -0.78 1.76
C VAL A 20 60.66 -0.76 0.77
N LEU A 21 59.66 -1.57 1.06
CA LEU A 21 58.35 -1.49 0.45
C LEU A 21 57.73 -0.16 0.89
N SER A 22 57.91 0.89 0.09
CA SER A 22 57.12 2.11 0.19
C SER A 22 55.67 1.72 -0.10
N ALA A 23 54.87 1.48 0.91
CA ALA A 23 53.43 1.36 0.81
C ALA A 23 52.93 2.74 0.32
N ASN A 24 52.70 2.86 -1.00
CA ASN A 24 51.91 3.93 -1.53
C ASN A 24 50.54 3.81 -0.89
N ALA A 25 50.30 4.57 0.17
CA ALA A 25 48.98 4.79 0.71
C ALA A 25 48.16 5.46 -0.40
N MET A 26 47.32 4.66 -1.11
CA MET A 26 46.30 5.20 -1.98
C MET A 26 45.52 6.23 -1.16
N PRO A 27 45.38 7.47 -1.66
CA PRO A 27 44.54 8.41 -0.97
C PRO A 27 43.15 7.77 -0.86
N ARG A 28 42.73 7.54 0.39
CA ARG A 28 41.34 7.20 0.69
C ARG A 28 40.51 8.28 0.03
N GLN A 29 39.85 7.96 -1.09
CA GLN A 29 38.81 8.81 -1.66
C GLN A 29 37.80 9.01 -0.52
N GLN A 30 37.91 10.13 0.18
CA GLN A 30 36.84 10.63 1.03
C GLN A 30 35.66 10.76 0.08
N SER A 31 34.67 9.87 0.18
CA SER A 31 33.39 10.06 -0.47
C SER A 31 32.88 11.41 0.00
N VAL A 32 32.96 12.40 -0.85
CA VAL A 32 32.35 13.71 -0.60
C VAL A 32 30.90 13.41 -0.30
N ALA A 33 30.48 13.62 0.94
CA ALA A 33 29.10 13.39 1.31
C ALA A 33 28.23 14.18 0.35
N ALA A 34 27.30 13.49 -0.33
CA ALA A 34 26.44 14.13 -1.33
C ALA A 34 25.77 15.37 -0.71
N SER A 35 25.71 16.46 -1.44
CA SER A 35 25.00 17.64 -0.97
C SER A 35 23.50 17.36 -0.85
N PRO A 36 22.73 18.12 -0.05
CA PRO A 36 21.28 17.93 0.03
C PRO A 36 20.61 18.11 -1.34
N GLU A 37 21.11 19.03 -2.17
CA GLU A 37 20.60 19.26 -3.53
C GLU A 37 20.87 18.04 -4.43
N THR A 38 22.05 17.43 -4.33
CA THR A 38 22.39 16.21 -5.08
C THR A 38 21.47 15.06 -4.66
N SER A 39 21.20 14.91 -3.36
CA SER A 39 20.29 13.88 -2.85
C SER A 39 18.86 14.11 -3.31
N LEU A 40 18.35 15.35 -3.26
CA LEU A 40 17.02 15.67 -3.76
C LEU A 40 16.91 15.47 -5.28
N SER A 41 17.92 15.88 -6.06
CA SER A 41 17.96 15.62 -7.51
C SER A 41 17.94 14.13 -7.83
N GLY A 42 18.65 13.33 -7.04
CA GLY A 42 18.62 11.87 -7.15
C GLY A 42 17.25 11.28 -6.86
N ALA A 43 16.59 11.74 -5.79
CA ALA A 43 15.24 11.30 -5.42
C ALA A 43 14.22 11.62 -6.52
N LEU A 44 14.24 12.87 -7.03
CA LEU A 44 13.36 13.30 -8.11
C LEU A 44 13.64 12.55 -9.43
N SER A 45 14.92 12.27 -9.70
CA SER A 45 15.30 11.47 -10.87
C SER A 45 14.82 10.00 -10.75
N ALA A 46 14.88 9.41 -9.58
CA ALA A 46 14.34 8.08 -9.31
C ALA A 46 12.80 8.07 -9.43
N ALA A 47 12.13 9.08 -8.87
CA ALA A 47 10.69 9.25 -8.99
C ALA A 47 10.26 9.44 -10.45
N CYS A 48 11.00 10.21 -11.25
CA CYS A 48 10.77 10.41 -12.67
C CYS A 48 10.79 9.09 -13.46
N ARG A 49 11.74 8.23 -13.19
CA ARG A 49 11.83 6.89 -13.81
C ARG A 49 10.87 5.86 -13.20
N GLN A 50 10.18 6.21 -12.12
CA GLN A 50 9.43 5.27 -11.28
C GLN A 50 10.29 4.09 -10.79
N ASP A 51 11.57 4.37 -10.52
CA ASP A 51 12.53 3.40 -9.99
C ASP A 51 12.37 3.29 -8.46
N HIS A 52 11.60 2.28 -8.04
CA HIS A 52 11.22 2.06 -6.65
C HIS A 52 12.41 1.86 -5.71
N GLU A 53 13.40 1.07 -6.13
CA GLU A 53 14.54 0.77 -5.27
C GLU A 53 15.50 1.96 -5.16
N ALA A 54 15.75 2.65 -6.26
CA ALA A 54 16.54 3.87 -6.22
C ALA A 54 15.86 4.96 -5.37
N PHE A 55 14.54 5.14 -5.48
CA PHE A 55 13.79 6.11 -4.68
C PHE A 55 13.85 5.80 -3.18
N ALA A 56 13.70 4.53 -2.79
CA ALA A 56 13.78 4.10 -1.40
C ALA A 56 15.11 4.50 -0.72
N ASN A 57 16.20 4.58 -1.48
CA ASN A 57 17.51 4.96 -0.95
C ASN A 57 17.60 6.43 -0.51
N PHE A 58 16.68 7.28 -0.93
CA PHE A 58 16.58 8.69 -0.53
C PHE A 58 15.62 8.94 0.62
N LEU A 59 14.91 7.91 1.10
CA LEU A 59 14.04 7.99 2.27
C LEU A 59 14.82 7.76 3.55
N THR A 60 14.31 8.24 4.69
CA THR A 60 14.81 7.84 6.01
C THR A 60 14.65 6.35 6.20
N SER A 61 15.39 5.74 7.13
CA SER A 61 15.39 4.29 7.36
C SER A 61 13.98 3.73 7.56
N ASP A 62 13.18 4.39 8.41
CA ASP A 62 11.81 3.95 8.72
C ASP A 62 10.89 4.10 7.52
N ASN A 63 10.97 5.23 6.80
CA ASN A 63 10.19 5.44 5.59
C ASN A 63 10.58 4.47 4.47
N ALA A 64 11.87 4.16 4.31
CA ALA A 64 12.34 3.20 3.32
C ALA A 64 11.84 1.77 3.62
N ALA A 65 11.85 1.37 4.90
CA ALA A 65 11.35 0.07 5.33
C ALA A 65 9.84 -0.07 5.08
N ALA A 66 9.04 0.95 5.45
CA ALA A 66 7.61 0.99 5.18
C ALA A 66 7.32 1.05 3.67
N TYR A 67 8.02 1.92 2.92
CA TYR A 67 7.85 2.04 1.47
C TYR A 67 8.02 0.72 0.72
N ARG A 68 9.01 -0.10 1.10
CA ARG A 68 9.24 -1.40 0.46
C ARG A 68 8.12 -2.41 0.70
N LYS A 69 7.37 -2.27 1.80
CA LYS A 69 6.20 -3.12 2.09
C LYS A 69 4.95 -2.71 1.32
N LEU A 70 4.85 -1.44 0.90
CA LEU A 70 3.69 -0.96 0.15
C LEU A 70 3.50 -1.75 -1.16
N PRO A 71 2.26 -2.01 -1.57
CA PRO A 71 1.94 -2.51 -2.91
C PRO A 71 2.52 -1.61 -4.00
N VAL A 72 2.91 -2.20 -5.14
CA VAL A 72 3.50 -1.46 -6.28
C VAL A 72 2.66 -0.25 -6.71
N PRO A 73 1.31 -0.35 -6.85
CA PRO A 73 0.50 0.81 -7.24
C PRO A 73 0.62 2.00 -6.28
N GLN A 74 0.68 1.75 -4.97
CA GLN A 74 0.83 2.79 -3.95
C GLN A 74 2.22 3.43 -3.98
N ARG A 75 3.28 2.63 -4.17
CA ARG A 75 4.65 3.14 -4.36
C ARG A 75 4.74 4.03 -5.60
N THR A 76 4.13 3.61 -6.68
CA THR A 76 4.06 4.38 -7.94
C THR A 76 3.28 5.68 -7.73
N ALA A 77 2.11 5.64 -7.09
CA ALA A 77 1.31 6.83 -6.80
C ALA A 77 2.06 7.86 -5.95
N LEU A 78 2.86 7.40 -4.99
CA LEU A 78 3.71 8.30 -4.20
C LEU A 78 4.75 9.00 -5.08
N MET A 79 5.48 8.26 -5.93
CA MET A 79 6.50 8.85 -6.81
C MET A 79 5.92 9.83 -7.82
N LYS A 80 4.76 9.55 -8.40
CA LYS A 80 4.05 10.45 -9.32
C LYS A 80 3.79 11.84 -8.70
N ARG A 81 3.45 11.87 -7.41
CA ARG A 81 3.23 13.13 -6.68
C ARG A 81 4.49 13.99 -6.52
N PHE A 82 5.67 13.38 -6.48
CA PHE A 82 6.94 14.10 -6.40
C PHE A 82 7.30 14.82 -7.69
N VAL A 83 6.95 14.26 -8.84
CA VAL A 83 7.33 14.80 -10.16
C VAL A 83 6.15 15.37 -10.95
N LEU A 84 4.91 15.22 -10.44
CA LEU A 84 3.66 15.67 -11.06
C LEU A 84 3.46 15.10 -12.47
N LEU A 85 3.83 13.83 -12.67
CA LEU A 85 3.67 13.10 -13.93
C LEU A 85 3.03 11.74 -13.68
N GLU A 86 2.14 11.33 -14.58
CA GLU A 86 1.48 10.04 -14.52
C GLU A 86 2.36 8.90 -15.07
N ASP A 87 3.02 9.14 -16.18
CA ASP A 87 3.85 8.15 -16.83
C ASP A 87 5.33 8.26 -16.42
N PRO A 88 6.10 7.16 -16.45
CA PRO A 88 7.53 7.20 -16.22
C PRO A 88 8.21 8.04 -17.30
N GLY A 89 9.17 8.85 -16.89
CA GLY A 89 9.88 9.76 -17.76
C GLY A 89 11.40 9.59 -17.72
N ARG A 90 12.07 10.40 -18.53
CA ARG A 90 13.53 10.52 -18.57
C ARG A 90 13.95 11.76 -17.77
N PRO A 91 14.71 11.63 -16.69
CA PRO A 91 15.24 12.79 -15.98
C PRO A 91 16.39 13.43 -16.74
N LEU A 92 16.35 14.73 -16.86
CA LEU A 92 17.42 15.58 -17.38
C LEU A 92 17.88 16.51 -16.27
N LEU A 93 19.17 16.50 -15.98
CA LEU A 93 19.79 17.37 -14.99
C LEU A 93 20.52 18.51 -15.69
N SER A 94 20.29 19.73 -15.24
CA SER A 94 20.97 20.93 -15.72
C SER A 94 21.19 21.90 -14.56
N THR A 95 21.83 23.01 -14.85
CA THR A 95 22.07 24.10 -13.89
C THR A 95 21.43 25.35 -14.40
N SER A 96 20.71 26.08 -13.53
CA SER A 96 20.13 27.38 -13.85
C SER A 96 21.20 28.46 -14.03
N ALA A 97 20.81 29.62 -14.58
CA ALA A 97 21.70 30.77 -14.70
C ALA A 97 22.25 31.28 -13.35
N THR A 98 21.54 30.98 -12.25
CA THR A 98 21.94 31.29 -10.85
C THR A 98 22.81 30.22 -10.22
N GLY A 99 23.18 29.15 -10.95
CA GLY A 99 24.04 28.08 -10.46
C GLY A 99 23.31 26.97 -9.67
N HIS A 100 21.99 27.06 -9.51
CA HIS A 100 21.22 26.04 -8.81
C HIS A 100 20.80 24.88 -9.73
N PRO A 101 20.66 23.65 -9.20
CA PRO A 101 20.20 22.50 -9.98
C PRO A 101 18.80 22.70 -10.55
N VAL A 102 18.59 22.11 -11.72
CA VAL A 102 17.29 22.00 -12.37
C VAL A 102 17.09 20.53 -12.75
N VAL A 103 15.98 19.94 -12.33
CA VAL A 103 15.57 18.60 -12.73
C VAL A 103 14.37 18.73 -13.64
N ARG A 104 14.50 18.26 -14.87
CA ARG A 104 13.38 18.13 -15.81
C ARG A 104 13.04 16.66 -15.98
N CYS A 105 11.78 16.31 -15.81
CA CYS A 105 11.27 14.98 -16.09
C CYS A 105 10.46 15.03 -17.39
N GLU A 106 10.90 14.30 -18.42
CA GLU A 106 10.26 14.24 -19.73
C GLU A 106 9.55 12.90 -19.92
N ALA A 107 8.23 12.94 -20.06
CA ALA A 107 7.40 11.81 -20.45
C ALA A 107 6.76 12.08 -21.83
N PRO A 108 6.17 11.08 -22.52
CA PRO A 108 5.55 11.29 -23.81
C PRO A 108 4.46 12.37 -23.78
N GLY A 109 4.68 13.45 -24.52
CA GLY A 109 3.72 14.56 -24.65
C GLY A 109 3.66 15.55 -23.48
N ILE A 110 4.42 15.31 -22.39
CA ILE A 110 4.41 16.19 -21.21
C ILE A 110 5.79 16.23 -20.53
N SER A 111 6.13 17.36 -19.95
CA SER A 111 7.33 17.48 -19.12
C SER A 111 7.07 18.34 -17.90
N THR A 112 7.72 18.02 -16.79
CA THR A 112 7.74 18.83 -15.57
C THR A 112 9.17 19.31 -15.33
N GLU A 113 9.32 20.59 -15.05
CA GLU A 113 10.60 21.22 -14.70
C GLU A 113 10.56 21.67 -13.23
N MET A 114 11.61 21.33 -12.50
CA MET A 114 11.76 21.61 -11.06
C MET A 114 13.06 22.38 -10.85
N ARG A 115 12.96 23.68 -10.54
CA ARG A 115 14.08 24.59 -10.34
C ARG A 115 14.37 24.71 -8.85
N PHE A 116 15.58 24.40 -8.45
CA PHE A 116 16.01 24.58 -7.05
C PHE A 116 16.33 26.04 -6.78
N GLY A 117 15.92 26.51 -5.60
CA GLY A 117 16.39 27.76 -5.04
C GLY A 117 17.54 27.55 -4.07
N GLU A 118 17.92 28.61 -3.36
CA GLU A 118 19.01 28.58 -2.38
C GLU A 118 18.63 27.71 -1.17
N SER A 119 19.44 26.68 -0.90
CA SER A 119 19.23 25.78 0.23
C SER A 119 19.62 26.43 1.56
N ARG A 120 18.84 26.15 2.61
CA ARG A 120 19.08 26.60 3.97
C ARG A 120 19.43 25.40 4.85
N LEU A 121 20.64 25.42 5.39
CA LEU A 121 21.14 24.37 6.28
C LEU A 121 20.98 24.80 7.75
N ARG A 122 20.49 23.86 8.58
CA ARG A 122 20.43 23.99 10.02
C ARG A 122 20.83 22.66 10.65
N GLU A 123 22.04 22.56 11.18
CA GLU A 123 22.59 21.35 11.80
C GLU A 123 22.49 20.13 10.86
N ASN A 124 21.59 19.19 11.19
CA ASN A 124 21.33 17.99 10.40
C ASN A 124 20.12 18.13 9.47
N LEU A 125 19.57 19.32 9.30
CA LEU A 125 18.43 19.61 8.44
C LEU A 125 18.84 20.49 7.25
N ALA A 126 18.23 20.24 6.10
CA ALA A 126 18.33 21.08 4.93
C ALA A 126 16.93 21.38 4.39
N PHE A 127 16.70 22.63 4.02
CA PHE A 127 15.45 23.11 3.42
C PHE A 127 15.77 23.67 2.03
N ILE A 128 15.20 23.05 1.00
CA ILE A 128 15.44 23.40 -0.39
C ILE A 128 14.13 23.90 -1.00
N PRO A 129 13.99 25.21 -1.21
CA PRO A 129 12.86 25.73 -1.97
C PRO A 129 12.97 25.30 -3.44
N MET A 130 11.83 24.95 -4.01
CA MET A 130 11.72 24.50 -5.39
C MET A 130 10.58 25.23 -6.07
N GLU A 131 10.81 25.70 -7.29
CA GLU A 131 9.83 26.32 -8.15
C GLU A 131 9.49 25.37 -9.29
N ILE A 132 8.19 25.17 -9.52
CA ILE A 132 7.66 24.35 -10.60
C ILE A 132 6.85 25.25 -11.53
N PRO A 133 7.41 25.66 -12.67
CA PRO A 133 6.69 26.43 -13.67
C PRO A 133 5.51 25.62 -14.23
N LEU A 134 4.34 26.23 -14.31
CA LEU A 134 3.15 25.63 -14.90
C LEU A 134 2.74 26.42 -16.14
N PRO A 135 2.47 25.77 -17.28
CA PRO A 135 2.03 26.44 -18.49
C PRO A 135 0.71 27.20 -18.28
N GLY A 136 0.73 28.53 -18.45
CA GLY A 136 -0.46 29.38 -18.32
C GLY A 136 -0.92 29.67 -16.89
N GLU A 137 -0.21 29.20 -15.88
CA GLU A 137 -0.49 29.44 -14.45
C GLU A 137 0.73 30.04 -13.74
N PRO A 138 0.53 30.68 -12.56
CA PRO A 138 1.65 31.04 -11.73
C PRO A 138 2.48 29.83 -11.29
N SER A 139 3.79 29.96 -11.27
CA SER A 139 4.69 28.91 -10.78
C SER A 139 4.30 28.48 -9.36
N ARG A 140 4.31 27.18 -9.10
CA ARG A 140 4.15 26.63 -7.74
C ARG A 140 5.49 26.62 -7.03
N SER A 141 5.51 27.12 -5.79
CA SER A 141 6.67 27.03 -4.92
C SER A 141 6.40 26.02 -3.80
N ILE A 142 7.35 25.11 -3.59
CA ILE A 142 7.30 24.10 -2.53
C ILE A 142 8.70 23.99 -1.91
N THR A 143 8.79 23.76 -0.58
CA THR A 143 10.08 23.56 0.07
C THR A 143 10.23 22.10 0.46
N PHE A 144 11.31 21.47 0.06
CA PHE A 144 11.67 20.13 0.50
C PHE A 144 12.54 20.21 1.74
N GLY A 145 12.17 19.43 2.77
CA GLY A 145 12.99 19.20 3.95
C GLY A 145 13.76 17.89 3.82
N LEU A 146 15.05 17.94 4.14
CA LEU A 146 15.90 16.75 4.22
C LEU A 146 16.54 16.70 5.61
N VAL A 147 16.83 15.47 6.04
CA VAL A 147 17.55 15.20 7.27
C VAL A 147 18.83 14.40 6.96
N ARG A 148 19.89 14.63 7.72
CA ARG A 148 21.12 13.87 7.60
C ARG A 148 21.06 12.62 8.47
N GLU A 149 21.05 11.47 7.83
CA GLU A 149 21.00 10.15 8.47
C GLU A 149 22.10 9.26 7.92
N GLY A 150 22.95 8.70 8.81
CA GLY A 150 24.09 7.86 8.39
C GLY A 150 25.07 8.56 7.44
N GLY A 151 25.23 9.89 7.56
CA GLY A 151 26.10 10.68 6.69
C GLY A 151 25.48 11.09 5.33
N ASN A 152 24.28 10.61 5.01
CA ASN A 152 23.55 10.90 3.77
C ASN A 152 22.33 11.77 4.03
N TRP A 153 21.95 12.58 3.04
CA TRP A 153 20.73 13.37 3.09
C TRP A 153 19.53 12.54 2.64
N LYS A 154 18.46 12.55 3.45
CA LYS A 154 17.24 11.79 3.27
C LYS A 154 16.03 12.71 3.25
N LEU A 155 15.03 12.38 2.44
CA LEU A 155 13.75 13.10 2.39
C LEU A 155 13.03 13.02 3.74
N LEU A 156 12.68 14.18 4.29
CA LEU A 156 11.98 14.34 5.55
C LEU A 156 10.58 14.92 5.36
N SER A 157 10.44 15.93 4.51
CA SER A 157 9.16 16.61 4.31
C SER A 157 9.02 17.16 2.89
N VAL A 158 7.76 17.38 2.50
CA VAL A 158 7.36 18.08 1.28
C VAL A 158 6.42 19.22 1.68
N GLY A 159 6.86 20.46 1.56
CA GLY A 159 6.17 21.60 2.12
C GLY A 159 6.15 21.51 3.66
N LEU A 160 4.98 21.68 4.25
CA LEU A 160 4.73 21.55 5.69
C LEU A 160 4.39 20.13 6.13
N ILE A 161 4.33 19.18 5.20
CA ILE A 161 3.93 17.80 5.47
C ILE A 161 5.18 16.95 5.69
N LEU A 162 5.30 16.37 6.88
CA LEU A 162 6.30 15.33 7.14
C LEU A 162 5.97 14.07 6.32
N LEU A 163 6.99 13.48 5.75
CA LEU A 163 6.87 12.20 5.07
C LEU A 163 6.88 11.09 6.12
N ASP A 164 5.70 10.57 6.43
CA ASP A 164 5.47 9.49 7.39
C ASP A 164 4.77 8.32 6.69
N ILE A 165 5.55 7.54 5.95
CA ILE A 165 5.05 6.39 5.19
C ILE A 165 4.50 5.29 6.12
N PRO A 166 5.07 5.00 7.31
CA PRO A 166 4.47 4.08 8.26
C PRO A 166 3.03 4.43 8.67
N SER A 167 2.74 5.72 8.88
CA SER A 167 1.37 6.17 9.17
C SER A 167 0.46 6.07 7.94
N MET A 168 0.96 6.36 6.75
CA MET A 168 0.22 6.20 5.50
C MET A 168 -0.10 4.72 5.23
N GLU A 169 0.83 3.80 5.47
CA GLU A 169 0.62 2.35 5.35
C GLU A 169 -0.58 1.92 6.20
N LYS A 170 -0.60 2.29 7.49
CA LYS A 170 -1.72 1.98 8.40
C LYS A 170 -3.06 2.59 7.95
N GLN A 171 -3.05 3.82 7.46
CA GLN A 171 -4.27 4.47 6.95
C GLN A 171 -4.83 3.74 5.72
N TRP A 172 -3.97 3.29 4.81
CA TRP A 172 -4.39 2.52 3.64
C TRP A 172 -4.92 1.14 4.00
N GLU A 173 -4.23 0.42 4.91
CA GLU A 173 -4.73 -0.85 5.42
C GLU A 173 -6.12 -0.69 6.06
N GLN A 174 -6.31 0.37 6.87
CA GLN A 174 -7.60 0.65 7.48
C GLN A 174 -8.67 0.99 6.42
N ALA A 175 -8.35 1.83 5.44
CA ALA A 175 -9.27 2.20 4.37
C ALA A 175 -9.66 0.98 3.50
N ASP A 176 -8.74 0.05 3.24
CA ASP A 176 -9.03 -1.19 2.51
C ASP A 176 -9.98 -2.11 3.30
N LEU A 177 -9.75 -2.23 4.62
CA LEU A 177 -10.66 -2.97 5.51
C LEU A 177 -12.05 -2.34 5.56
N ASP A 178 -12.14 -1.01 5.70
CA ASP A 178 -13.40 -0.29 5.73
C ASP A 178 -14.18 -0.48 4.40
N ALA A 179 -13.50 -0.42 3.26
CA ALA A 179 -14.11 -0.66 1.95
C ALA A 179 -14.68 -2.09 1.82
N ARG A 180 -13.95 -3.11 2.28
CA ARG A 180 -14.42 -4.50 2.29
C ARG A 180 -15.63 -4.70 3.22
N GLU A 181 -15.63 -4.03 4.38
CA GLU A 181 -16.76 -4.04 5.30
C GLU A 181 -18.00 -3.39 4.70
N ASP A 182 -17.85 -2.27 3.98
CA ASP A 182 -18.94 -1.60 3.25
C ASP A 182 -19.47 -2.49 2.12
N ASP A 183 -18.60 -3.17 1.38
CA ASP A 183 -18.99 -4.15 0.35
C ASP A 183 -19.77 -5.33 0.96
N ALA A 184 -19.38 -5.82 2.13
CA ALA A 184 -20.09 -6.88 2.82
C ALA A 184 -21.49 -6.43 3.27
N ILE A 185 -21.63 -5.20 3.76
CA ILE A 185 -22.94 -4.60 4.10
C ILE A 185 -23.81 -4.46 2.84
N ALA A 186 -23.23 -3.98 1.74
CA ALA A 186 -23.95 -3.87 0.47
C ALA A 186 -24.40 -5.24 -0.05
N ALA A 187 -23.57 -6.27 0.08
CA ALA A 187 -23.90 -7.65 -0.28
C ALA A 187 -25.07 -8.20 0.53
N LEU A 188 -25.11 -7.96 1.86
CA LEU A 188 -26.24 -8.34 2.72
C LEU A 188 -27.54 -7.67 2.26
N ARG A 189 -27.52 -6.38 1.95
CA ARG A 189 -28.70 -5.64 1.45
C ARG A 189 -29.16 -6.14 0.08
N THR A 190 -28.22 -6.45 -0.81
CA THR A 190 -28.50 -7.04 -2.11
C THR A 190 -29.19 -8.41 -1.98
N LEU A 191 -28.66 -9.28 -1.10
CA LEU A 191 -29.26 -10.58 -0.81
C LEU A 191 -30.65 -10.45 -0.19
N ALA A 192 -30.84 -9.52 0.76
CA ALA A 192 -32.17 -9.29 1.35
C ALA A 192 -33.20 -8.88 0.29
N THR A 193 -32.83 -7.97 -0.62
CA THR A 193 -33.69 -7.56 -1.72
C THR A 193 -33.96 -8.72 -2.68
N ALA A 194 -32.96 -9.53 -2.99
CA ALA A 194 -33.10 -10.70 -3.86
C ALA A 194 -34.02 -11.77 -3.25
N LEU A 195 -33.86 -12.06 -1.94
CA LEU A 195 -34.71 -13.00 -1.20
C LEU A 195 -36.18 -12.57 -1.21
N GLU A 196 -36.46 -11.28 -0.99
CA GLU A 196 -37.82 -10.75 -1.06
C GLU A 196 -38.39 -10.79 -2.49
N SER A 197 -37.58 -10.53 -3.51
CA SER A 197 -37.99 -10.62 -4.91
C SER A 197 -38.27 -12.07 -5.30
N TYR A 198 -37.44 -13.00 -4.86
CA TYR A 198 -37.63 -14.43 -5.07
C TYR A 198 -38.94 -14.91 -4.42
N ARG A 199 -39.19 -14.54 -3.16
CA ARG A 199 -40.44 -14.90 -2.44
C ARG A 199 -41.68 -14.36 -3.16
N ARG A 200 -41.64 -13.11 -3.64
CA ARG A 200 -42.77 -12.53 -4.38
C ARG A 200 -43.06 -13.27 -5.69
N THR A 201 -42.02 -13.76 -6.35
CA THR A 201 -42.15 -14.46 -7.65
C THR A 201 -42.57 -15.91 -7.50
N TYR A 202 -42.03 -16.61 -6.49
CA TYR A 202 -42.16 -18.07 -6.35
C TYR A 202 -42.97 -18.50 -5.12
N GLY A 203 -43.50 -17.57 -4.33
CA GLY A 203 -44.36 -17.83 -3.17
C GLY A 203 -43.64 -18.32 -1.90
N LYS A 204 -42.35 -18.55 -1.94
CA LYS A 204 -41.54 -19.03 -0.80
C LYS A 204 -40.11 -18.49 -0.87
N LEU A 205 -39.40 -18.55 0.26
CA LEU A 205 -37.95 -18.32 0.28
C LEU A 205 -37.20 -19.53 -0.31
N PRO A 206 -36.06 -19.34 -0.97
CA PRO A 206 -35.23 -20.47 -1.42
C PRO A 206 -34.55 -21.12 -0.23
N ASP A 207 -34.30 -22.44 -0.29
CA ASP A 207 -33.64 -23.18 0.81
C ASP A 207 -32.18 -22.79 1.01
N THR A 208 -31.49 -22.34 -0.05
CA THR A 208 -30.11 -21.85 -0.08
C THR A 208 -30.03 -20.55 -0.91
N LEU A 209 -28.85 -19.93 -0.98
CA LEU A 209 -28.64 -18.75 -1.81
C LEU A 209 -28.40 -19.10 -3.30
N ASP A 210 -28.03 -20.32 -3.63
CA ASP A 210 -27.72 -20.75 -5.00
C ASP A 210 -28.82 -20.43 -6.02
N PRO A 211 -30.14 -20.64 -5.71
CA PRO A 211 -31.23 -20.31 -6.63
C PRO A 211 -31.34 -18.83 -7.00
N LEU A 212 -30.71 -17.94 -6.23
CA LEU A 212 -30.70 -16.51 -6.57
C LEU A 212 -29.70 -16.16 -7.71
N GLY A 213 -28.78 -17.10 -8.01
CA GLY A 213 -27.70 -16.91 -8.96
C GLY A 213 -28.11 -16.79 -10.43
N PRO A 214 -27.12 -16.64 -11.33
CA PRO A 214 -27.33 -16.43 -12.74
C PRO A 214 -28.11 -17.57 -13.39
N ALA A 215 -29.08 -17.23 -14.26
CA ALA A 215 -29.81 -18.19 -15.05
C ALA A 215 -28.92 -18.78 -16.17
N PRO A 216 -28.97 -20.11 -16.42
CA PRO A 216 -28.34 -20.71 -17.57
C PRO A 216 -29.02 -20.26 -18.86
N GLN A 217 -28.50 -20.68 -20.04
CA GLN A 217 -29.06 -20.31 -21.34
C GLN A 217 -30.54 -20.72 -21.54
N GLY A 218 -31.09 -21.59 -20.67
CA GLY A 218 -32.49 -22.01 -20.66
C GLY A 218 -33.49 -20.98 -20.08
N GLY A 219 -33.06 -19.89 -19.54
CA GLY A 219 -33.91 -18.84 -18.95
C GLY A 219 -34.05 -18.89 -17.44
N ILE A 220 -34.80 -17.93 -16.90
CA ILE A 220 -35.04 -17.74 -15.47
C ILE A 220 -35.99 -18.82 -14.96
N SER A 221 -35.64 -19.46 -13.84
CA SER A 221 -36.44 -20.50 -13.17
C SER A 221 -36.33 -20.38 -11.65
N PRO A 222 -37.15 -21.15 -10.88
CA PRO A 222 -36.98 -21.20 -9.43
C PRO A 222 -35.61 -21.68 -8.97
N GLU A 223 -34.87 -22.46 -9.78
CA GLU A 223 -33.53 -22.96 -9.49
C GLU A 223 -32.44 -21.96 -9.87
N ALA A 224 -32.76 -20.93 -10.70
CA ALA A 224 -31.80 -19.92 -11.18
C ALA A 224 -32.53 -18.63 -11.54
N ALA A 225 -32.79 -17.82 -10.53
CA ALA A 225 -33.67 -16.65 -10.63
C ALA A 225 -32.98 -15.39 -11.20
N ASN A 226 -31.67 -15.41 -11.42
CA ASN A 226 -30.87 -14.31 -11.96
C ASN A 226 -31.02 -12.99 -11.18
N LEU A 227 -31.03 -13.08 -9.86
CA LEU A 227 -31.24 -11.93 -8.95
C LEU A 227 -29.92 -11.38 -8.38
N VAL A 228 -28.87 -12.21 -8.34
CA VAL A 228 -27.54 -11.82 -7.87
C VAL A 228 -26.45 -12.41 -8.77
N ASP A 229 -25.21 -11.93 -8.64
CA ASP A 229 -24.07 -12.50 -9.35
C ASP A 229 -23.68 -13.90 -8.82
N ALA A 230 -22.86 -14.63 -9.62
CA ALA A 230 -22.45 -15.99 -9.29
C ALA A 230 -21.61 -16.09 -8.01
N GLU A 231 -20.83 -15.08 -7.66
CA GLU A 231 -20.04 -15.06 -6.44
C GLU A 231 -20.98 -14.94 -5.23
N LEU A 232 -21.90 -13.98 -5.27
CA LEU A 232 -22.80 -13.70 -4.16
C LEU A 232 -23.80 -14.85 -3.91
N SER A 233 -24.23 -15.56 -4.97
CA SER A 233 -25.11 -16.74 -4.81
C SER A 233 -24.43 -17.88 -4.06
N THR A 234 -23.10 -17.98 -4.06
CA THR A 234 -22.36 -18.95 -3.24
C THR A 234 -22.18 -18.52 -1.79
N GLY A 235 -22.72 -17.38 -1.40
CA GLY A 235 -22.53 -16.80 -0.06
C GLY A 235 -21.15 -16.22 0.18
N LYS A 236 -20.47 -15.71 -0.87
CA LYS A 236 -19.14 -15.09 -0.75
C LYS A 236 -19.15 -13.71 -1.41
N LYS A 237 -18.51 -12.73 -0.80
CA LYS A 237 -18.28 -11.39 -1.37
C LYS A 237 -17.20 -10.65 -0.60
N ALA A 238 -16.26 -10.00 -1.33
CA ALA A 238 -15.26 -9.07 -0.78
C ALA A 238 -14.46 -9.63 0.42
N GLY A 239 -14.13 -10.92 0.44
CA GLY A 239 -13.43 -11.58 1.56
C GLY A 239 -14.36 -11.99 2.73
N TYR A 240 -15.68 -11.89 2.55
CA TYR A 240 -16.67 -12.33 3.54
C TYR A 240 -17.36 -13.61 3.12
N THR A 241 -17.68 -14.45 4.10
CA THR A 241 -18.61 -15.57 3.98
C THR A 241 -19.96 -15.16 4.55
N ILE A 242 -21.02 -15.35 3.79
CA ILE A 242 -22.40 -14.99 4.17
C ILE A 242 -23.16 -16.27 4.45
N ARG A 243 -23.68 -16.41 5.66
CA ARG A 243 -24.58 -17.48 6.08
C ARG A 243 -26.01 -16.98 5.95
N TYR A 244 -26.86 -17.82 5.38
CA TYR A 244 -28.30 -17.60 5.23
C TYR A 244 -29.04 -18.62 6.07
N ARG A 245 -30.11 -18.19 6.72
CA ARG A 245 -31.00 -19.04 7.52
C ARG A 245 -32.44 -18.58 7.37
N ILE A 246 -33.35 -19.53 7.14
CA ILE A 246 -34.79 -19.31 7.23
C ILE A 246 -35.21 -19.46 8.70
N VAL A 247 -36.01 -18.52 9.18
CA VAL A 247 -36.64 -18.56 10.50
C VAL A 247 -38.13 -18.85 10.29
N PRO A 248 -38.57 -20.07 10.61
CA PRO A 248 -39.96 -20.43 10.44
C PRO A 248 -40.85 -19.60 11.37
N PRO A 249 -42.07 -19.25 10.94
CA PRO A 249 -43.02 -18.59 11.80
C PRO A 249 -43.46 -19.50 12.94
N SER A 250 -43.94 -18.90 14.05
CA SER A 250 -44.48 -19.63 15.17
C SER A 250 -46.01 -19.75 15.01
N GLY A 251 -46.57 -20.91 15.36
CA GLY A 251 -48.03 -21.17 15.37
C GLY A 251 -48.46 -22.28 14.42
N ASN A 252 -49.74 -22.64 14.49
CA ASN A 252 -50.39 -23.63 13.59
C ASN A 252 -50.83 -22.90 12.30
N LEU A 253 -49.89 -22.79 11.35
CA LEU A 253 -50.14 -22.16 10.06
C LEU A 253 -50.25 -23.23 8.98
N THR A 254 -50.98 -22.95 7.92
CA THR A 254 -50.91 -23.72 6.66
C THR A 254 -49.54 -23.53 6.02
N ASP A 255 -49.12 -24.45 5.16
CA ASP A 255 -47.84 -24.38 4.45
C ASP A 255 -47.70 -23.05 3.66
N GLU A 256 -48.80 -22.58 3.07
CA GLU A 256 -48.84 -21.32 2.31
C GLU A 256 -48.61 -20.12 3.23
N GLU A 257 -49.33 -20.05 4.35
CA GLU A 257 -49.15 -19.00 5.37
C GLU A 257 -47.77 -19.01 5.97
N ALA A 258 -47.23 -20.22 6.24
CA ALA A 258 -45.87 -20.41 6.76
C ALA A 258 -44.81 -19.89 5.77
N ASN A 259 -44.93 -20.19 4.47
CA ASN A 259 -44.03 -19.69 3.43
C ASN A 259 -44.08 -18.19 3.25
N GLN A 260 -45.28 -17.59 3.30
CA GLN A 260 -45.48 -16.13 3.17
C GLN A 260 -44.94 -15.35 4.37
N THR A 261 -45.01 -15.92 5.57
CA THR A 261 -44.60 -15.26 6.83
C THR A 261 -43.24 -15.65 7.33
N ALA A 262 -42.56 -16.63 6.68
CA ALA A 262 -41.19 -17.01 7.03
C ALA A 262 -40.25 -15.82 6.98
N LYS A 263 -39.41 -15.69 7.99
CA LYS A 263 -38.36 -14.67 8.08
C LYS A 263 -37.03 -15.26 7.67
N PHE A 264 -36.07 -14.40 7.34
CA PHE A 264 -34.71 -14.82 7.07
C PHE A 264 -33.73 -14.02 7.90
N GLU A 265 -32.56 -14.60 8.07
CA GLU A 265 -31.39 -13.99 8.69
C GLU A 265 -30.19 -14.21 7.78
N LEU A 266 -29.37 -13.17 7.64
CA LEU A 266 -28.11 -13.17 6.93
C LEU A 266 -27.01 -12.75 7.90
N ALA A 267 -25.89 -13.45 7.90
CA ALA A 267 -24.73 -13.11 8.73
C ALA A 267 -23.46 -13.16 7.87
N ALA A 268 -22.79 -12.01 7.73
CA ALA A 268 -21.50 -11.89 7.05
C ALA A 268 -20.36 -11.92 8.06
N THR A 269 -19.38 -12.80 7.83
CA THR A 269 -18.20 -12.98 8.68
C THR A 269 -16.95 -12.93 7.81
N PRO A 270 -15.89 -12.15 8.18
CA PRO A 270 -14.66 -12.11 7.41
C PRO A 270 -14.01 -13.51 7.37
N VAL A 271 -13.50 -13.91 6.20
CA VAL A 271 -12.81 -15.19 6.03
C VAL A 271 -11.52 -15.21 6.86
N GLU A 272 -10.76 -14.11 6.80
CA GLU A 272 -9.56 -13.93 7.60
C GLU A 272 -9.69 -12.62 8.41
N TYR A 273 -9.86 -12.77 9.74
CA TYR A 273 -9.99 -11.63 10.66
C TYR A 273 -8.76 -10.71 10.57
N GLY A 274 -9.00 -9.40 10.48
CA GLY A 274 -7.95 -8.38 10.41
C GLY A 274 -7.34 -8.18 9.03
N LYS A 275 -7.69 -9.02 8.04
CA LYS A 275 -7.24 -8.92 6.65
C LYS A 275 -8.42 -8.68 5.69
N ASP A 276 -9.47 -9.44 5.83
CA ASP A 276 -10.68 -9.29 5.02
C ASP A 276 -11.71 -8.36 5.67
N GLY A 277 -11.61 -8.14 6.96
CA GLY A 277 -12.45 -7.27 7.77
C GLY A 277 -12.22 -7.51 9.26
N ARG A 278 -12.73 -6.63 10.10
CA ARG A 278 -12.71 -6.77 11.57
C ARG A 278 -14.11 -7.02 12.12
N ARG A 279 -15.10 -6.34 11.56
CA ARG A 279 -16.48 -6.48 11.99
C ARG A 279 -17.17 -7.64 11.27
N SER A 280 -18.04 -8.33 11.99
CA SER A 280 -19.06 -9.23 11.44
C SER A 280 -20.39 -8.51 11.43
N PHE A 281 -21.24 -8.84 10.45
CA PHE A 281 -22.52 -8.15 10.22
C PHE A 281 -23.67 -9.14 10.25
N PHE A 282 -24.84 -8.66 10.68
CA PHE A 282 -26.11 -9.38 10.70
C PHE A 282 -27.20 -8.51 10.09
N LEU A 283 -28.03 -9.11 9.26
CA LEU A 283 -29.20 -8.45 8.67
C LEU A 283 -30.39 -9.41 8.73
N ASP A 284 -31.52 -8.95 9.25
CA ASP A 284 -32.76 -9.71 9.24
C ASP A 284 -33.74 -9.24 8.16
N SER A 285 -34.83 -10.00 7.99
CA SER A 285 -35.90 -9.70 7.04
C SER A 285 -36.66 -8.38 7.35
N GLU A 286 -36.46 -7.79 8.54
CA GLU A 286 -37.02 -6.48 8.90
C GLU A 286 -36.10 -5.34 8.50
N GLY A 287 -34.93 -5.63 7.91
CA GLY A 287 -33.91 -4.67 7.49
C GLY A 287 -33.06 -4.14 8.63
N ALA A 288 -33.09 -4.78 9.81
CA ALA A 288 -32.26 -4.37 10.94
C ALA A 288 -30.81 -4.84 10.74
N LEU A 289 -29.97 -3.89 10.30
CA LEU A 289 -28.52 -4.11 10.14
C LEU A 289 -27.82 -3.94 11.49
N ARG A 290 -27.01 -4.92 11.85
CA ARG A 290 -26.21 -4.95 13.08
C ARG A 290 -24.78 -5.36 12.78
N GLY A 291 -23.84 -4.97 13.63
CA GLY A 291 -22.45 -5.36 13.45
C GLY A 291 -21.58 -4.95 14.61
N ALA A 292 -20.54 -5.73 14.81
CA ALA A 292 -19.53 -5.50 15.84
C ALA A 292 -18.21 -6.16 15.45
N ASP A 293 -17.12 -5.71 16.05
CA ASP A 293 -15.86 -6.46 16.04
C ASP A 293 -16.04 -7.72 16.92
N LYS A 294 -16.17 -8.86 16.26
CA LYS A 294 -16.39 -10.18 16.87
C LYS A 294 -15.15 -11.05 16.81
N GLN A 295 -14.00 -10.49 16.40
CA GLN A 295 -12.75 -11.25 16.22
C GLN A 295 -12.92 -12.49 15.31
N GLY A 296 -13.71 -12.34 14.24
CA GLY A 296 -14.03 -13.43 13.31
C GLY A 296 -15.21 -14.33 13.72
N ALA A 297 -15.85 -14.09 14.87
CA ALA A 297 -17.08 -14.80 15.22
C ALA A 297 -18.30 -14.21 14.50
N VAL A 298 -19.37 -15.00 14.38
CA VAL A 298 -20.61 -14.62 13.67
C VAL A 298 -21.36 -13.53 14.44
N ALA A 299 -21.86 -12.53 13.75
CA ALA A 299 -22.77 -11.53 14.31
C ALA A 299 -24.20 -12.10 14.44
N THR A 300 -24.96 -11.54 15.38
CA THR A 300 -26.31 -12.00 15.75
C THR A 300 -27.27 -10.85 15.93
N SER A 301 -28.56 -11.16 16.12
CA SER A 301 -29.62 -10.20 16.40
C SER A 301 -29.43 -9.41 17.70
N THR A 302 -28.50 -9.80 18.57
CA THR A 302 -28.21 -9.09 19.83
C THR A 302 -27.08 -8.07 19.72
N ASP A 303 -26.34 -8.06 18.59
CA ASP A 303 -25.26 -7.09 18.36
C ASP A 303 -25.81 -5.68 18.13
N PRO A 304 -24.99 -4.64 18.33
CA PRO A 304 -25.40 -3.25 18.14
C PRO A 304 -25.93 -2.97 16.72
N ARG A 305 -26.97 -2.14 16.62
CA ARG A 305 -27.40 -1.65 15.32
C ARG A 305 -26.35 -0.74 14.71
N ILE A 306 -26.06 -0.94 13.43
CA ILE A 306 -25.26 -0.02 12.65
C ILE A 306 -26.20 1.05 12.15
N GLY A 307 -25.98 2.31 12.57
CA GLY A 307 -26.90 3.41 12.33
C GLY A 307 -27.16 3.69 10.85
N SER A 308 -28.42 3.95 10.53
CA SER A 308 -28.76 4.94 9.50
C SER A 308 -28.45 6.31 10.10
N SER A 309 -27.29 6.88 9.82
CA SER A 309 -27.07 8.32 9.98
C SER A 309 -27.75 9.07 8.86
#